data_112a79190c18254334a55899adc086f8
#
_entry.id   112a79190c18254334a55899adc086f8
#
_cell.length_a   1.000
_cell.length_b   1.000
_cell.length_c   1.000
_cell.angle_alpha   90.00
_cell.angle_beta   90.00
_cell.angle_gamma   90.00
#
_symmetry.space_group_name_H-M   'P 1'
#
loop_
_entity.id
_entity.type
_entity.pdbx_description
1 polymer ?
#
loop_
_entity_poly.entity_id
_entity_poly.type
_entity_poly.pdbx_seq_one_letter_code
_entity_poly.pdbx_strand_id
1 'polypeptide(L)'
;MNRNKLIQHIDLWKAKLGSYSKVAKKCGINVGALSTIMAGKYGADESNMLGKIAAALDYKDTEWAIVRTIGNYRRIAQAVEDAKNEKMWFAVSNKAGSGKTGTLEDIYNQDTTGSVVFIQAQEWSARQFLMQLITKTIGVTALKGKYKTNAELLQIICDYFNEQAFNNPALLIDEADKLRPAALRLFIPLFNKTEDRLGVVISGTENLQKEIRQGVRLAKKGYDEIESRIGRSYIELKGATEKEVYQICEANGISNELTQGRIWSEIEKVKKPTKVRTKTGTKETLIDYAEDFRRIKRLIKRELLLQKRAA
;
A
#
# COMPACT_ATOMS: atom_id res chain seq x y z
N MET A 1 -4.94 6.22 21.43
CA MET A 1 -5.59 6.32 20.10
C MET A 1 -6.21 7.71 19.95
N ASN A 2 -5.90 8.41 18.87
CA ASN A 2 -6.44 9.73 18.61
C ASN A 2 -7.86 9.62 18.05
N ARG A 3 -8.88 9.96 18.89
CA ARG A 3 -10.29 9.87 18.56
C ARG A 3 -10.65 10.66 17.30
N ASN A 4 -10.18 11.90 17.17
CA ASN A 4 -10.51 12.76 16.04
C ASN A 4 -9.98 12.21 14.72
N LYS A 5 -8.77 11.67 14.71
CA LYS A 5 -8.22 11.01 13.52
C LYS A 5 -8.99 9.74 13.14
N LEU A 6 -9.45 8.97 14.13
CA LEU A 6 -10.29 7.80 13.86
C LEU A 6 -11.65 8.21 13.28
N ILE A 7 -12.26 9.28 13.78
CA ILE A 7 -13.52 9.82 13.22
C ILE A 7 -13.32 10.22 11.75
N GLN A 8 -12.25 10.95 11.42
CA GLN A 8 -11.92 11.29 10.04
C GLN A 8 -11.74 10.03 9.17
N HIS A 9 -11.13 8.99 9.72
CA HIS A 9 -10.99 7.70 9.02
C HIS A 9 -12.34 7.00 8.79
N ILE A 10 -13.26 7.08 9.76
CA ILE A 10 -14.64 6.60 9.59
C ILE A 10 -15.35 7.37 8.46
N ASP A 11 -15.16 8.68 8.35
CA ASP A 11 -15.73 9.50 7.27
C ASP A 11 -15.17 9.13 5.89
N LEU A 12 -13.86 8.81 5.79
CA LEU A 12 -13.28 8.25 4.57
C LEU A 12 -13.93 6.93 4.19
N TRP A 13 -14.15 6.03 5.16
CA TRP A 13 -14.85 4.77 4.91
C TRP A 13 -16.33 4.97 4.55
N LYS A 14 -16.99 5.98 5.12
CA LYS A 14 -18.34 6.35 4.70
C LYS A 14 -18.35 6.80 3.24
N ALA A 15 -17.37 7.59 2.81
CA ALA A 15 -17.24 7.99 1.40
C ALA A 15 -17.05 6.77 0.50
N LYS A 16 -16.15 5.83 0.86
CA LYS A 16 -15.88 4.57 0.12
C LYS A 16 -17.12 3.67 0.00
N LEU A 17 -17.85 3.48 1.09
CA LEU A 17 -18.97 2.55 1.17
C LEU A 17 -20.33 3.18 0.86
N GLY A 18 -20.40 4.51 0.81
CA GLY A 18 -21.60 5.28 0.50
C GLY A 18 -22.50 5.59 1.70
N SER A 19 -22.35 4.93 2.88
CA SER A 19 -23.15 5.23 4.07
C SER A 19 -22.54 4.75 5.38
N TYR A 20 -22.88 5.42 6.50
CA TYR A 20 -22.48 4.95 7.83
C TYR A 20 -23.08 3.60 8.20
N SER A 21 -24.25 3.23 7.67
CA SER A 21 -24.85 1.92 7.88
C SER A 21 -23.96 0.80 7.32
N LYS A 22 -23.37 1.01 6.16
CA LYS A 22 -22.42 0.06 5.57
C LYS A 22 -21.10 0.02 6.35
N VAL A 23 -20.63 1.15 6.87
CA VAL A 23 -19.46 1.21 7.75
C VAL A 23 -19.71 0.43 9.04
N ALA A 24 -20.86 0.67 9.71
CA ALA A 24 -21.25 -0.04 10.92
C ALA A 24 -21.33 -1.56 10.68
N LYS A 25 -21.92 -1.98 9.56
CA LYS A 25 -21.96 -3.40 9.15
C LYS A 25 -20.55 -3.98 8.95
N LYS A 26 -19.65 -3.24 8.32
CA LYS A 26 -18.24 -3.66 8.16
C LYS A 26 -17.54 -3.81 9.51
N CYS A 27 -17.83 -2.91 10.45
CA CYS A 27 -17.26 -2.96 11.80
C CYS A 27 -17.93 -3.99 12.71
N GLY A 28 -19.01 -4.65 12.28
CA GLY A 28 -19.79 -5.58 13.11
C GLY A 28 -20.46 -4.91 14.30
N ILE A 29 -20.88 -3.65 14.17
CA ILE A 29 -21.53 -2.86 15.23
C ILE A 29 -22.91 -2.33 14.78
N ASN A 30 -23.73 -1.95 15.76
CA ASN A 30 -25.02 -1.30 15.48
C ASN A 30 -24.81 0.13 14.92
N VAL A 31 -25.64 0.53 13.96
CA VAL A 31 -25.59 1.88 13.34
C VAL A 31 -25.82 2.98 14.38
N GLY A 32 -26.73 2.76 15.35
CA GLY A 32 -26.97 3.68 16.46
C GLY A 32 -25.75 3.89 17.33
N ALA A 33 -24.99 2.79 17.63
CA ALA A 33 -23.73 2.88 18.37
C ALA A 33 -22.68 3.71 17.59
N LEU A 34 -22.55 3.50 16.28
CA LEU A 34 -21.66 4.32 15.46
C LEU A 34 -22.07 5.80 15.49
N SER A 35 -23.36 6.09 15.35
CA SER A 35 -23.90 7.45 15.38
C SER A 35 -23.61 8.17 16.70
N THR A 36 -23.80 7.50 17.84
CA THR A 36 -23.52 8.05 19.17
C THR A 36 -22.04 8.29 19.41
N ILE A 37 -21.17 7.40 18.87
CA ILE A 37 -19.71 7.60 18.89
C ILE A 37 -19.33 8.83 18.04
N MET A 38 -19.84 8.93 16.81
CA MET A 38 -19.57 10.09 15.94
C MET A 38 -19.98 11.40 16.59
N ALA A 39 -21.13 11.41 17.31
CA ALA A 39 -21.63 12.56 18.04
C ALA A 39 -20.92 12.84 19.38
N GLY A 40 -20.01 11.97 19.84
CA GLY A 40 -19.35 12.10 21.15
C GLY A 40 -20.27 11.87 22.33
N LYS A 41 -21.36 11.11 22.15
CA LYS A 41 -22.42 10.84 23.15
C LYS A 41 -22.50 9.37 23.56
N TYR A 42 -21.47 8.58 23.30
CA TYR A 42 -21.46 7.18 23.62
C TYR A 42 -21.26 6.98 25.15
N GLY A 43 -22.27 6.40 25.81
CA GLY A 43 -22.33 6.33 27.27
C GLY A 43 -21.72 5.11 27.92
N ALA A 44 -21.21 4.14 27.12
CA ALA A 44 -20.54 2.94 27.60
C ALA A 44 -19.01 3.04 27.40
N ASP A 45 -18.26 1.96 27.57
CA ASP A 45 -16.82 1.92 27.32
C ASP A 45 -16.51 2.27 25.84
N GLU A 46 -16.34 3.58 25.57
CA GLU A 46 -16.03 4.10 24.25
C GLU A 46 -14.69 3.55 23.75
N SER A 47 -13.70 3.39 24.62
CA SER A 47 -12.35 2.92 24.27
C SER A 47 -12.38 1.56 23.61
N ASN A 48 -13.12 0.62 24.16
CA ASN A 48 -13.26 -0.73 23.62
C ASN A 48 -13.95 -0.71 22.25
N MET A 49 -15.01 0.09 22.12
CA MET A 49 -15.74 0.24 20.87
C MET A 49 -14.89 0.91 19.77
N LEU A 50 -14.15 1.97 20.11
CA LEU A 50 -13.20 2.61 19.21
C LEU A 50 -12.10 1.62 18.77
N GLY A 51 -11.63 0.76 19.68
CA GLY A 51 -10.67 -0.31 19.36
C GLY A 51 -11.21 -1.30 18.33
N LYS A 52 -12.48 -1.73 18.48
CA LYS A 52 -13.15 -2.62 17.50
C LYS A 52 -13.30 -1.97 16.14
N ILE A 53 -13.70 -0.70 16.11
CA ILE A 53 -13.83 0.06 14.87
C ILE A 53 -12.47 0.22 14.19
N ALA A 54 -11.45 0.61 14.94
CA ALA A 54 -10.09 0.77 14.43
C ALA A 54 -9.55 -0.53 13.80
N ALA A 55 -9.76 -1.66 14.47
CA ALA A 55 -9.34 -2.96 13.96
C ALA A 55 -10.11 -3.36 12.69
N ALA A 56 -11.41 -3.14 12.65
CA ALA A 56 -12.25 -3.49 11.50
C ALA A 56 -11.98 -2.62 10.25
N LEU A 57 -11.52 -1.39 10.47
CA LEU A 57 -11.20 -0.44 9.40
C LEU A 57 -9.70 -0.38 9.10
N ASP A 58 -8.89 -1.27 9.65
CA ASP A 58 -7.42 -1.28 9.52
C ASP A 58 -6.77 0.07 9.93
N TYR A 59 -7.39 0.81 10.87
CA TYR A 59 -6.89 2.10 11.32
C TYR A 59 -5.63 1.95 12.16
N LYS A 60 -4.60 2.69 11.80
CA LYS A 60 -3.33 2.78 12.55
C LYS A 60 -3.18 4.20 13.08
N ASP A 61 -3.18 4.33 14.40
CA ASP A 61 -2.90 5.62 15.06
C ASP A 61 -1.41 5.95 14.95
N THR A 62 -1.03 6.48 13.80
CA THR A 62 0.36 6.86 13.53
C THR A 62 0.47 8.37 13.45
N GLU A 63 1.37 8.92 14.25
CA GLU A 63 1.76 10.33 14.17
C GLU A 63 2.75 10.59 13.02
N TRP A 64 3.20 9.51 12.33
CA TRP A 64 4.18 9.62 11.26
C TRP A 64 3.55 10.24 10.00
N ALA A 65 4.04 11.44 9.65
CA ALA A 65 3.64 12.12 8.42
C ALA A 65 4.34 11.51 7.20
N ILE A 66 3.55 11.15 6.18
CA ILE A 66 4.05 10.67 4.89
C ILE A 66 4.26 11.88 3.96
N VAL A 67 5.48 12.06 3.48
CA VAL A 67 5.82 13.13 2.52
C VAL A 67 5.60 12.61 1.10
N ARG A 68 4.54 13.10 0.45
CA ARG A 68 4.11 12.64 -0.87
C ARG A 68 4.93 13.19 -2.03
N THR A 69 5.75 14.20 -1.77
CA THR A 69 6.59 14.87 -2.77
C THR A 69 7.90 14.13 -3.05
N ILE A 70 8.27 13.13 -2.27
CA ILE A 70 9.51 12.37 -2.47
C ILE A 70 9.42 11.46 -3.70
N GLY A 71 10.58 11.25 -4.35
CA GLY A 71 10.68 10.53 -5.61
C GLY A 71 10.13 9.11 -5.57
N ASN A 72 10.39 8.34 -4.51
CA ASN A 72 9.87 6.99 -4.37
C ASN A 72 8.34 6.97 -4.27
N TYR A 73 7.75 7.88 -3.47
CA TYR A 73 6.30 8.00 -3.36
C TYR A 73 5.68 8.31 -4.72
N ARG A 74 6.17 9.36 -5.41
CA ARG A 74 5.63 9.77 -6.71
C ARG A 74 5.69 8.68 -7.77
N ARG A 75 6.77 7.89 -7.80
CA ARG A 75 6.88 6.76 -8.74
C ARG A 75 5.83 5.67 -8.49
N ILE A 76 5.60 5.32 -7.23
CA ILE A 76 4.58 4.32 -6.87
C ILE A 76 3.18 4.90 -7.13
N ALA A 77 2.93 6.15 -6.75
CA ALA A 77 1.65 6.82 -6.98
C ALA A 77 1.32 6.90 -8.48
N GLN A 78 2.30 7.28 -9.31
CA GLN A 78 2.13 7.30 -10.77
C GLN A 78 1.80 5.90 -11.30
N ALA A 79 2.49 4.86 -10.83
CA ALA A 79 2.20 3.49 -11.25
C ALA A 79 0.78 3.04 -10.85
N VAL A 80 0.28 3.47 -9.70
CA VAL A 80 -1.09 3.16 -9.28
C VAL A 80 -2.10 3.93 -10.13
N GLU A 81 -1.80 5.18 -10.45
CA GLU A 81 -2.65 6.02 -11.32
C GLU A 81 -2.70 5.46 -12.74
N ASP A 82 -1.54 5.13 -13.32
CA ASP A 82 -1.45 4.51 -14.65
C ASP A 82 -2.16 3.15 -14.66
N ALA A 83 -2.01 2.33 -13.62
CA ALA A 83 -2.73 1.07 -13.49
C ALA A 83 -4.26 1.28 -13.49
N LYS A 84 -4.76 2.29 -12.77
CA LYS A 84 -6.19 2.63 -12.75
C LYS A 84 -6.69 3.11 -14.09
N ASN A 85 -5.96 4.00 -14.74
CA ASN A 85 -6.42 4.66 -15.97
C ASN A 85 -6.29 3.73 -17.18
N GLU A 86 -5.14 3.08 -17.33
CA GLU A 86 -4.81 2.26 -18.50
C GLU A 86 -5.09 0.76 -18.29
N LYS A 87 -5.60 0.35 -17.11
CA LYS A 87 -5.85 -1.06 -16.75
C LYS A 87 -4.61 -1.95 -16.86
N MET A 88 -3.43 -1.34 -16.68
CA MET A 88 -2.14 -2.02 -16.77
C MET A 88 -1.74 -2.67 -15.45
N TRP A 89 -0.83 -3.62 -15.56
CA TRP A 89 -0.23 -4.29 -14.41
C TRP A 89 1.22 -3.85 -14.24
N PHE A 90 1.60 -3.48 -13.03
CA PHE A 90 2.94 -3.04 -12.70
C PHE A 90 3.54 -3.83 -11.55
N ALA A 91 4.86 -3.97 -11.56
CA ALA A 91 5.61 -4.58 -10.45
C ALA A 91 6.63 -3.59 -9.88
N VAL A 92 6.65 -3.46 -8.55
CA VAL A 92 7.62 -2.68 -7.78
C VAL A 92 8.46 -3.63 -6.95
N SER A 93 9.67 -3.93 -7.39
CA SER A 93 10.59 -4.83 -6.65
C SER A 93 11.81 -4.03 -6.19
N ASN A 94 12.00 -3.90 -4.87
CA ASN A 94 13.07 -3.08 -4.32
C ASN A 94 13.38 -3.51 -2.87
N LYS A 95 14.55 -3.13 -2.34
CA LYS A 95 14.99 -3.45 -0.97
C LYS A 95 13.89 -3.22 0.08
N ALA A 96 13.94 -3.99 1.16
CA ALA A 96 13.14 -3.72 2.35
C ALA A 96 13.46 -2.30 2.87
N GLY A 97 12.44 -1.61 3.41
CA GLY A 97 12.64 -0.24 3.91
C GLY A 97 12.50 0.87 2.85
N SER A 98 12.32 0.56 1.56
CA SER A 98 12.23 1.55 0.47
C SER A 98 10.93 2.37 0.41
N GLY A 99 10.01 2.21 1.38
CA GLY A 99 8.78 3.01 1.51
C GLY A 99 7.55 2.44 0.78
N LYS A 100 7.63 1.28 0.13
CA LYS A 100 6.54 0.67 -0.66
C LYS A 100 5.24 0.55 0.13
N THR A 101 5.26 -0.20 1.22
CA THR A 101 4.09 -0.46 2.07
C THR A 101 3.41 0.83 2.51
N GLY A 102 4.18 1.78 3.08
CA GLY A 102 3.62 3.04 3.57
C GLY A 102 2.99 3.88 2.45
N THR A 103 3.57 3.86 1.26
CA THR A 103 3.01 4.56 0.09
C THR A 103 1.71 3.91 -0.39
N LEU A 104 1.68 2.58 -0.54
CA LEU A 104 0.48 1.86 -0.99
C LEU A 104 -0.66 1.98 0.03
N GLU A 105 -0.36 1.88 1.33
CA GLU A 105 -1.34 2.12 2.40
C GLU A 105 -1.87 3.56 2.37
N ASP A 106 -1.02 4.55 2.17
CA ASP A 106 -1.44 5.97 2.10
C ASP A 106 -2.35 6.21 0.88
N ILE A 107 -2.01 5.69 -0.30
CA ILE A 107 -2.84 5.77 -1.50
C ILE A 107 -4.20 5.09 -1.26
N TYR A 108 -4.21 3.88 -0.70
CA TYR A 108 -5.44 3.18 -0.35
C TYR A 108 -6.31 3.96 0.63
N ASN A 109 -5.70 4.57 1.65
CA ASN A 109 -6.41 5.34 2.67
C ASN A 109 -7.00 6.64 2.11
N GLN A 110 -6.36 7.24 1.10
CA GLN A 110 -6.84 8.45 0.46
C GLN A 110 -7.90 8.20 -0.63
N ASP A 111 -8.00 6.97 -1.12
CA ASP A 111 -9.03 6.65 -2.10
C ASP A 111 -10.43 6.82 -1.50
N THR A 112 -11.19 7.80 -1.97
CA THR A 112 -12.56 8.09 -1.53
C THR A 112 -13.60 7.40 -2.41
N THR A 113 -13.19 6.87 -3.55
CA THR A 113 -14.08 6.24 -4.53
C THR A 113 -14.39 4.79 -4.19
N GLY A 114 -13.59 4.16 -3.32
CA GLY A 114 -13.68 2.72 -3.03
C GLY A 114 -13.19 1.84 -4.19
N SER A 115 -12.52 2.43 -5.18
CA SER A 115 -12.01 1.71 -6.34
C SER A 115 -10.70 0.98 -6.07
N VAL A 116 -9.98 1.35 -5.03
CA VAL A 116 -8.70 0.71 -4.66
C VAL A 116 -8.93 -0.39 -3.63
N VAL A 117 -8.45 -1.58 -3.93
CA VAL A 117 -8.37 -2.71 -3.00
C VAL A 117 -6.91 -2.92 -2.62
N PHE A 118 -6.61 -2.94 -1.32
CA PHE A 118 -5.25 -3.15 -0.82
C PHE A 118 -5.16 -4.42 0.02
N ILE A 119 -4.15 -5.24 -0.25
CA ILE A 119 -3.85 -6.47 0.47
C ILE A 119 -2.34 -6.58 0.71
N GLN A 120 -1.96 -6.92 1.93
CA GLN A 120 -0.57 -7.23 2.27
C GLN A 120 -0.42 -8.75 2.35
N ALA A 121 0.30 -9.32 1.41
CA ALA A 121 0.45 -10.76 1.28
C ALA A 121 1.32 -11.36 2.41
N GLN A 122 1.09 -12.62 2.68
CA GLN A 122 1.87 -13.46 3.57
C GLN A 122 2.18 -14.76 2.84
N GLU A 123 2.78 -15.74 3.52
CA GLU A 123 3.04 -17.08 2.95
C GLU A 123 1.75 -17.85 2.65
N TRP A 124 0.89 -17.25 1.83
CA TRP A 124 -0.42 -17.81 1.53
C TRP A 124 -0.38 -18.83 0.42
N SER A 125 -1.14 -19.92 0.63
CA SER A 125 -1.56 -20.81 -0.44
C SER A 125 -2.53 -20.10 -1.39
N ALA A 126 -2.80 -20.70 -2.56
CA ALA A 126 -3.77 -20.19 -3.51
C ALA A 126 -5.14 -19.92 -2.87
N ARG A 127 -5.62 -20.85 -2.04
CA ARG A 127 -6.92 -20.70 -1.35
C ARG A 127 -6.91 -19.56 -0.34
N GLN A 128 -5.86 -19.43 0.46
CA GLN A 128 -5.73 -18.36 1.44
C GLN A 128 -5.70 -16.99 0.77
N PHE A 129 -4.95 -16.86 -0.33
CA PHE A 129 -4.90 -15.62 -1.11
C PHE A 129 -6.29 -15.23 -1.65
N LEU A 130 -7.01 -16.17 -2.27
CA LEU A 130 -8.37 -15.92 -2.76
C LEU A 130 -9.34 -15.54 -1.64
N MET A 131 -9.28 -16.22 -0.50
CA MET A 131 -10.12 -15.89 0.66
C MET A 131 -9.82 -14.49 1.22
N GLN A 132 -8.56 -14.06 1.21
CA GLN A 132 -8.20 -12.70 1.62
C GLN A 132 -8.74 -11.66 0.61
N LEU A 133 -8.65 -11.92 -0.69
CA LEU A 133 -9.28 -11.06 -1.70
C LEU A 133 -10.79 -10.96 -1.50
N ILE A 134 -11.49 -12.10 -1.30
CA ILE A 134 -12.93 -12.10 -0.97
C ILE A 134 -13.22 -11.24 0.25
N THR A 135 -12.42 -11.37 1.32
CA THR A 135 -12.60 -10.59 2.55
C THR A 135 -12.49 -9.09 2.31
N LYS A 136 -11.55 -8.69 1.46
CA LYS A 136 -11.30 -7.26 1.17
C LYS A 136 -12.24 -6.67 0.11
N THR A 137 -12.88 -7.50 -0.71
CA THR A 137 -13.83 -7.08 -1.76
C THR A 137 -15.29 -7.19 -1.26
N ILE A 138 -15.89 -8.36 -1.39
CA ILE A 138 -17.31 -8.59 -1.09
C ILE A 138 -17.61 -9.00 0.36
N GLY A 139 -16.58 -9.41 1.12
CA GLY A 139 -16.68 -9.96 2.47
C GLY A 139 -17.08 -11.45 2.47
N VAL A 140 -16.56 -12.20 3.46
CA VAL A 140 -16.79 -13.67 3.54
C VAL A 140 -18.25 -14.05 3.74
N THR A 141 -19.06 -13.17 4.31
CA THR A 141 -20.51 -13.40 4.50
C THR A 141 -21.25 -13.57 3.17
N ALA A 142 -20.74 -13.02 2.07
CA ALA A 142 -21.30 -13.19 0.73
C ALA A 142 -21.21 -14.63 0.22
N LEU A 143 -20.32 -15.45 0.76
CA LEU A 143 -20.21 -16.88 0.40
C LEU A 143 -21.34 -17.74 1.00
N LYS A 144 -22.19 -17.19 1.88
CA LYS A 144 -23.34 -17.87 2.52
C LYS A 144 -22.99 -19.21 3.17
N GLY A 145 -21.75 -19.32 3.70
CA GLY A 145 -21.28 -20.54 4.38
C GLY A 145 -21.06 -21.76 3.51
N LYS A 146 -21.28 -21.69 2.19
CA LYS A 146 -21.06 -22.82 1.25
C LYS A 146 -19.58 -22.93 0.91
N TYR A 147 -19.08 -24.17 0.89
CA TYR A 147 -17.75 -24.43 0.34
C TYR A 147 -17.71 -24.05 -1.16
N LYS A 148 -16.65 -23.39 -1.54
CA LYS A 148 -16.36 -23.04 -2.95
C LYS A 148 -14.94 -23.48 -3.32
N THR A 149 -14.80 -23.96 -4.54
CA THR A 149 -13.49 -24.30 -5.11
C THR A 149 -12.68 -23.04 -5.38
N ASN A 150 -11.37 -23.18 -5.60
CA ASN A 150 -10.52 -22.03 -5.96
C ASN A 150 -10.98 -21.37 -7.27
N ALA A 151 -11.47 -22.15 -8.22
CA ALA A 151 -11.99 -21.64 -9.49
C ALA A 151 -13.24 -20.76 -9.28
N GLU A 152 -14.17 -21.18 -8.42
CA GLU A 152 -15.36 -20.42 -8.08
C GLU A 152 -15.01 -19.13 -7.28
N LEU A 153 -14.07 -19.23 -6.33
CA LEU A 153 -13.60 -18.05 -5.59
C LEU A 153 -12.95 -17.02 -6.52
N LEU A 154 -12.10 -17.49 -7.45
CA LEU A 154 -11.48 -16.62 -8.45
C LEU A 154 -12.55 -15.99 -9.36
N GLN A 155 -13.54 -16.75 -9.81
CA GLN A 155 -14.62 -16.21 -10.64
C GLN A 155 -15.36 -15.08 -9.91
N ILE A 156 -15.73 -15.28 -8.66
CA ILE A 156 -16.41 -14.27 -7.84
C ILE A 156 -15.57 -12.99 -7.71
N ILE A 157 -14.25 -13.13 -7.56
CA ILE A 157 -13.33 -11.96 -7.48
C ILE A 157 -13.28 -11.23 -8.83
N CYS A 158 -13.21 -11.99 -9.94
CA CYS A 158 -13.19 -11.40 -11.28
C CYS A 158 -14.51 -10.69 -11.59
N ASP A 159 -15.64 -11.29 -11.23
CA ASP A 159 -16.97 -10.70 -11.42
C ASP A 159 -17.08 -9.38 -10.64
N TYR A 160 -16.63 -9.34 -9.38
CA TYR A 160 -16.57 -8.11 -8.59
C TYR A 160 -15.79 -7.00 -9.30
N PHE A 161 -14.58 -7.28 -9.80
CA PHE A 161 -13.77 -6.25 -10.48
C PHE A 161 -14.38 -5.86 -11.84
N ASN A 162 -14.95 -6.80 -12.56
CA ASN A 162 -15.61 -6.54 -13.84
C ASN A 162 -16.86 -5.65 -13.66
N GLU A 163 -17.65 -5.86 -12.62
CA GLU A 163 -18.78 -5.01 -12.24
C GLU A 163 -18.34 -3.61 -11.82
N GLN A 164 -17.13 -3.47 -11.25
CA GLN A 164 -16.55 -2.19 -10.85
C GLN A 164 -15.73 -1.50 -11.96
N ALA A 165 -15.68 -2.06 -13.18
CA ALA A 165 -14.81 -1.55 -14.26
C ALA A 165 -15.03 -0.06 -14.57
N PHE A 166 -16.27 0.45 -14.45
CA PHE A 166 -16.62 1.86 -14.63
C PHE A 166 -15.98 2.80 -13.60
N ASN A 167 -15.56 2.27 -12.45
CA ASN A 167 -14.95 3.03 -11.36
C ASN A 167 -13.41 2.94 -11.37
N ASN A 168 -12.82 2.48 -12.45
CA ASN A 168 -11.37 2.29 -12.60
C ASN A 168 -10.74 1.55 -11.41
N PRO A 169 -11.10 0.28 -11.17
CA PRO A 169 -10.61 -0.47 -10.02
C PRO A 169 -9.12 -0.73 -10.12
N ALA A 170 -8.45 -0.68 -8.97
CA ALA A 170 -7.06 -1.10 -8.83
C ALA A 170 -6.89 -2.08 -7.66
N LEU A 171 -6.12 -3.14 -7.89
CA LEU A 171 -5.70 -4.09 -6.86
C LEU A 171 -4.23 -3.86 -6.53
N LEU A 172 -3.97 -3.47 -5.29
CA LEU A 172 -2.63 -3.27 -4.75
C LEU A 172 -2.26 -4.46 -3.89
N ILE A 173 -1.21 -5.18 -4.26
CA ILE A 173 -0.72 -6.36 -3.53
C ILE A 173 0.68 -6.07 -3.03
N ASP A 174 0.82 -5.82 -1.74
CA ASP A 174 2.13 -5.66 -1.11
C ASP A 174 2.71 -6.99 -0.62
N GLU A 175 4.02 -7.06 -0.51
CA GLU A 175 4.77 -8.26 -0.10
C GLU A 175 4.45 -9.51 -0.95
N ALA A 176 4.20 -9.32 -2.25
CA ALA A 176 3.83 -10.40 -3.17
C ALA A 176 4.89 -11.50 -3.29
N ASP A 177 6.14 -11.20 -2.96
CA ASP A 177 7.24 -12.18 -2.85
C ASP A 177 7.04 -13.22 -1.73
N LYS A 178 6.08 -13.02 -0.84
CA LYS A 178 5.70 -14.01 0.19
C LYS A 178 4.64 -15.00 -0.29
N LEU A 179 4.02 -14.76 -1.45
CA LEU A 179 3.02 -15.67 -1.99
C LEU A 179 3.67 -16.99 -2.43
N ARG A 180 3.06 -18.11 -2.05
CA ARG A 180 3.51 -19.42 -2.57
C ARG A 180 3.33 -19.48 -4.08
N PRO A 181 4.14 -20.27 -4.82
CA PRO A 181 4.08 -20.35 -6.29
C PRO A 181 2.68 -20.64 -6.86
N ALA A 182 1.87 -21.42 -6.15
CA ALA A 182 0.49 -21.70 -6.56
C ALA A 182 -0.41 -20.47 -6.47
N ALA A 183 -0.17 -19.56 -5.52
CA ALA A 183 -0.89 -18.30 -5.39
C ALA A 183 -0.43 -17.29 -6.45
N LEU A 184 0.88 -17.18 -6.70
CA LEU A 184 1.41 -16.33 -7.80
C LEU A 184 0.82 -16.73 -9.16
N ARG A 185 0.65 -18.03 -9.44
CA ARG A 185 0.05 -18.49 -10.70
C ARG A 185 -1.42 -18.08 -10.85
N LEU A 186 -2.13 -17.71 -9.79
CA LEU A 186 -3.49 -17.16 -9.93
C LEU A 186 -3.52 -15.79 -10.62
N PHE A 187 -2.41 -15.09 -10.72
CA PHE A 187 -2.33 -13.84 -11.49
C PHE A 187 -2.63 -14.06 -12.96
N ILE A 188 -2.33 -15.25 -13.50
CA ILE A 188 -2.60 -15.58 -14.91
C ILE A 188 -4.11 -15.57 -15.20
N PRO A 189 -4.93 -16.41 -14.56
CA PRO A 189 -6.37 -16.41 -14.83
C PRO A 189 -7.06 -15.14 -14.31
N LEU A 190 -6.52 -14.47 -13.28
CA LEU A 190 -7.03 -13.17 -12.85
C LEU A 190 -6.88 -12.14 -13.97
N PHE A 191 -5.68 -12.01 -14.55
CA PHE A 191 -5.44 -11.14 -15.71
C PHE A 191 -6.39 -11.46 -16.86
N ASN A 192 -6.40 -12.72 -17.32
CA ASN A 192 -7.18 -13.12 -18.49
C ASN A 192 -8.69 -12.83 -18.35
N LYS A 193 -9.22 -12.85 -17.13
CA LYS A 193 -10.64 -12.60 -16.84
C LYS A 193 -10.98 -11.14 -16.57
N THR A 194 -9.96 -10.31 -16.31
CA THR A 194 -10.13 -8.89 -15.96
C THR A 194 -9.30 -7.96 -16.84
N GLU A 195 -8.81 -8.45 -17.97
CA GLU A 195 -8.06 -7.67 -18.96
C GLU A 195 -8.87 -6.43 -19.37
N ASP A 196 -8.21 -5.29 -19.51
CA ASP A 196 -8.79 -3.97 -19.80
C ASP A 196 -9.84 -3.47 -18.78
N ARG A 197 -9.96 -4.11 -17.61
CA ARG A 197 -10.93 -3.75 -16.56
C ARG A 197 -10.32 -3.50 -15.21
N LEU A 198 -9.19 -4.15 -14.90
CA LEU A 198 -8.53 -4.08 -13.59
C LEU A 198 -7.06 -3.68 -13.73
N GLY A 199 -6.69 -2.56 -13.11
CA GLY A 199 -5.29 -2.21 -12.89
C GLY A 199 -4.71 -2.97 -11.68
N VAL A 200 -3.46 -3.42 -11.78
CA VAL A 200 -2.82 -4.12 -10.65
C VAL A 200 -1.41 -3.58 -10.42
N VAL A 201 -1.09 -3.32 -9.15
CA VAL A 201 0.28 -3.04 -8.73
C VAL A 201 0.70 -4.08 -7.70
N ILE A 202 1.68 -4.91 -8.07
CA ILE A 202 2.31 -5.84 -7.14
C ILE A 202 3.60 -5.24 -6.61
N SER A 203 3.82 -5.33 -5.31
CA SER A 203 5.08 -4.89 -4.69
C SER A 203 5.71 -5.99 -3.84
N GLY A 204 7.02 -5.97 -3.75
CA GLY A 204 7.76 -6.93 -2.96
C GLY A 204 9.20 -6.48 -2.71
N THR A 205 9.95 -7.33 -2.01
CA THR A 205 11.39 -7.15 -1.89
C THR A 205 12.07 -7.46 -3.23
N GLU A 206 13.39 -7.34 -3.31
CA GLU A 206 14.16 -7.76 -4.50
C GLU A 206 13.91 -9.23 -4.87
N ASN A 207 13.42 -10.02 -3.91
CA ASN A 207 13.10 -11.42 -4.14
C ASN A 207 11.95 -11.61 -5.13
N LEU A 208 10.99 -10.69 -5.19
CA LEU A 208 9.89 -10.76 -6.16
C LEU A 208 10.43 -10.85 -7.60
N GLN A 209 11.29 -9.90 -7.96
CA GLN A 209 11.92 -9.89 -9.29
C GLN A 209 12.84 -11.08 -9.50
N LYS A 210 13.65 -11.43 -8.48
CA LYS A 210 14.58 -12.57 -8.54
C LYS A 210 13.84 -13.88 -8.76
N GLU A 211 12.76 -14.13 -8.03
CA GLU A 211 11.94 -15.34 -8.15
C GLU A 211 11.27 -15.45 -9.52
N ILE A 212 10.62 -14.37 -9.98
CA ILE A 212 9.95 -14.38 -11.28
C ILE A 212 10.97 -14.62 -12.40
N ARG A 213 12.07 -13.87 -12.46
CA ARG A 213 13.11 -14.03 -13.48
C ARG A 213 13.81 -15.39 -13.42
N GLN A 214 14.05 -15.90 -12.23
CA GLN A 214 14.59 -17.25 -12.07
C GLN A 214 13.60 -18.30 -12.56
N GLY A 215 12.30 -18.11 -12.28
CA GLY A 215 11.25 -18.99 -12.79
C GLY A 215 11.20 -19.03 -14.32
N VAL A 216 11.30 -17.87 -14.97
CA VAL A 216 11.40 -17.75 -16.43
C VAL A 216 12.64 -18.45 -16.96
N ARG A 217 13.83 -18.16 -16.39
CA ARG A 217 15.11 -18.78 -16.81
C ARG A 217 15.08 -20.30 -16.71
N LEU A 218 14.41 -20.83 -15.70
CA LEU A 218 14.28 -22.27 -15.49
C LEU A 218 13.06 -22.88 -16.18
N ALA A 219 12.38 -22.15 -17.07
CA ALA A 219 11.16 -22.55 -17.76
C ALA A 219 10.08 -23.14 -16.83
N LYS A 220 9.97 -22.61 -15.60
CA LYS A 220 8.93 -23.03 -14.65
C LYS A 220 7.56 -22.58 -15.15
N LYS A 221 6.56 -23.49 -15.08
CA LYS A 221 5.22 -23.26 -15.58
C LYS A 221 4.60 -21.97 -15.02
N GLY A 222 4.20 -21.07 -15.92
CA GLY A 222 3.45 -19.85 -15.66
C GLY A 222 4.29 -18.61 -15.31
N TYR A 223 5.60 -18.73 -15.07
CA TYR A 223 6.42 -17.57 -14.70
C TYR A 223 6.65 -16.61 -15.86
N ASP A 224 6.85 -17.10 -17.10
CA ASP A 224 6.94 -16.24 -18.29
C ASP A 224 5.63 -15.49 -18.54
N GLU A 225 4.50 -16.16 -18.33
CA GLU A 225 3.19 -15.53 -18.44
C GLU A 225 2.99 -14.41 -17.39
N ILE A 226 3.39 -14.62 -16.14
CA ILE A 226 3.35 -13.59 -15.09
C ILE A 226 4.23 -12.42 -15.49
N GLU A 227 5.48 -12.67 -15.88
CA GLU A 227 6.43 -11.62 -16.27
C GLU A 227 5.95 -10.82 -17.48
N SER A 228 5.29 -11.48 -18.44
CA SER A 228 4.69 -10.82 -19.59
C SER A 228 3.59 -9.84 -19.19
N ARG A 229 2.70 -10.23 -18.26
CA ARG A 229 1.57 -9.40 -17.78
C ARG A 229 1.98 -8.16 -17.02
N ILE A 230 3.11 -8.22 -16.31
CA ILE A 230 3.71 -7.04 -15.66
C ILE A 230 4.64 -6.24 -16.59
N GLY A 231 4.58 -6.51 -17.89
CA GLY A 231 5.33 -5.77 -18.90
C GLY A 231 6.84 -6.05 -18.91
N ARG A 232 7.30 -7.18 -18.33
CA ARG A 232 8.73 -7.57 -18.23
C ARG A 232 9.63 -6.48 -17.62
N SER A 233 9.03 -5.56 -16.87
CA SER A 233 9.67 -4.39 -16.30
C SER A 233 9.31 -4.22 -14.84
N TYR A 234 10.27 -3.71 -14.07
CA TYR A 234 10.07 -3.44 -12.65
C TYR A 234 10.37 -1.97 -12.36
N ILE A 235 9.47 -1.34 -11.62
CA ILE A 235 9.65 0.06 -11.23
C ILE A 235 10.77 0.14 -10.20
N GLU A 236 11.83 0.86 -10.56
CA GLU A 236 12.97 1.09 -9.70
C GLU A 236 12.72 2.25 -8.74
N LEU A 237 13.04 2.04 -7.47
CA LEU A 237 13.01 3.07 -6.43
C LEU A 237 14.45 3.48 -6.09
N LYS A 238 14.75 4.77 -6.18
CA LYS A 238 16.11 5.27 -5.96
C LYS A 238 16.46 5.51 -4.49
N GLY A 239 15.47 5.77 -3.65
CA GLY A 239 15.64 6.25 -2.29
C GLY A 239 15.29 7.74 -2.18
N ALA A 240 15.64 8.35 -1.05
CA ALA A 240 15.46 9.77 -0.79
C ALA A 240 16.80 10.52 -0.91
N THR A 241 16.80 11.65 -1.59
CA THR A 241 17.92 12.61 -1.61
C THR A 241 18.03 13.34 -0.27
N GLU A 242 19.13 14.03 -0.03
CA GLU A 242 19.33 14.86 1.19
C GLU A 242 18.15 15.82 1.41
N LYS A 243 17.78 16.57 0.37
CA LYS A 243 16.64 17.49 0.42
C LYS A 243 15.33 16.80 0.79
N GLU A 244 15.09 15.62 0.27
CA GLU A 244 13.89 14.83 0.59
C GLU A 244 13.94 14.28 2.03
N VAL A 245 15.11 13.91 2.53
CA VAL A 245 15.28 13.52 3.94
C VAL A 245 14.99 14.70 4.86
N TYR A 246 15.41 15.92 4.51
CA TYR A 246 15.08 17.13 5.27
C TYR A 246 13.58 17.41 5.29
N GLN A 247 12.90 17.26 4.15
CA GLN A 247 11.42 17.34 4.09
C GLN A 247 10.74 16.31 4.99
N ILE A 248 11.26 15.07 5.04
CA ILE A 248 10.75 14.02 5.93
C ILE A 248 10.98 14.41 7.41
N CYS A 249 12.14 14.96 7.75
CA CYS A 249 12.46 15.46 9.09
C CYS A 249 11.48 16.55 9.51
N GLU A 250 11.31 17.58 8.68
CA GLU A 250 10.43 18.72 8.93
C GLU A 250 8.97 18.29 9.14
N ALA A 251 8.45 17.48 8.22
CA ALA A 251 7.09 16.94 8.32
C ALA A 251 6.85 16.10 9.59
N ASN A 252 7.93 15.60 10.20
CA ASN A 252 7.88 14.76 11.40
C ASN A 252 8.44 15.46 12.65
N GLY A 253 8.52 16.80 12.66
CA GLY A 253 8.79 17.62 13.86
C GLY A 253 10.27 17.95 14.10
N ILE A 254 11.15 17.71 13.13
CA ILE A 254 12.57 18.12 13.20
C ILE A 254 12.82 19.25 12.19
N SER A 255 12.70 20.50 12.63
CA SER A 255 12.92 21.70 11.81
C SER A 255 14.34 22.27 11.87
N ASN A 256 15.14 21.87 12.87
CA ASN A 256 16.51 22.37 13.03
C ASN A 256 17.45 21.74 11.98
N GLU A 257 18.05 22.57 11.13
CA GLU A 257 18.93 22.14 10.01
C GLU A 257 20.17 21.36 10.49
N LEU A 258 20.77 21.74 11.62
CA LEU A 258 21.91 21.00 12.17
C LEU A 258 21.52 19.57 12.57
N THR A 259 20.32 19.41 13.13
CA THR A 259 19.80 18.09 13.48
C THR A 259 19.44 17.28 12.22
N GLN A 260 18.88 17.91 11.21
CA GLN A 260 18.61 17.28 9.90
C GLN A 260 19.90 16.81 9.24
N GLY A 261 20.94 17.66 9.22
CA GLY A 261 22.28 17.33 8.71
C GLY A 261 22.92 16.17 9.47
N ARG A 262 22.78 16.13 10.79
CA ARG A 262 23.25 15.00 11.62
C ARG A 262 22.51 13.70 11.25
N ILE A 263 21.18 13.73 11.12
CA ILE A 263 20.38 12.58 10.66
C ILE A 263 20.88 12.12 9.30
N TRP A 264 21.05 13.02 8.34
CA TRP A 264 21.57 12.69 7.01
C TRP A 264 22.97 12.06 7.07
N SER A 265 23.87 12.56 7.91
CA SER A 265 25.23 12.01 8.05
C SER A 265 25.26 10.56 8.56
N GLU A 266 24.31 10.21 9.44
CA GLU A 266 24.20 8.87 10.04
C GLU A 266 23.49 7.82 9.15
N ILE A 267 22.90 8.24 8.03
CA ILE A 267 22.23 7.32 7.11
C ILE A 267 23.26 6.76 6.13
N GLU A 268 23.16 5.45 5.86
CA GLU A 268 23.89 4.83 4.75
C GLU A 268 23.35 5.36 3.41
N LYS A 269 24.24 5.77 2.54
CA LYS A 269 23.94 6.36 1.24
C LYS A 269 24.48 5.51 0.11
N VAL A 270 23.72 5.46 -0.98
CA VAL A 270 24.12 4.80 -2.22
C VAL A 270 24.15 5.83 -3.35
N LYS A 271 25.26 5.91 -4.07
CA LYS A 271 25.37 6.78 -5.25
C LYS A 271 24.66 6.14 -6.43
N LYS A 272 23.73 6.88 -7.03
CA LYS A 272 23.01 6.43 -8.22
C LYS A 272 23.07 7.48 -9.34
N PRO A 273 23.25 7.04 -10.60
CA PRO A 273 23.18 7.94 -11.74
C PRO A 273 21.77 8.53 -11.86
N THR A 274 21.71 9.84 -12.00
CA THR A 274 20.44 10.55 -12.08
C THR A 274 20.54 11.64 -13.15
N LYS A 275 19.57 11.63 -14.06
CA LYS A 275 19.44 12.67 -15.09
C LYS A 275 18.92 13.94 -14.43
N VAL A 276 19.74 14.98 -14.40
CA VAL A 276 19.40 16.30 -13.86
C VAL A 276 19.25 17.26 -15.04
N ARG A 277 18.12 17.96 -15.06
CA ARG A 277 17.86 19.00 -16.07
C ARG A 277 18.68 20.24 -15.72
N THR A 278 19.52 20.69 -16.64
CA THR A 278 20.32 21.90 -16.53
C THR A 278 19.82 22.94 -17.54
N LYS A 279 20.30 24.17 -17.45
CA LYS A 279 19.98 25.24 -18.43
C LYS A 279 20.38 24.86 -19.85
N THR A 280 21.41 24.02 -20.02
CA THR A 280 22.00 23.63 -21.33
C THR A 280 21.58 22.23 -21.79
N GLY A 281 20.65 21.56 -21.06
CA GLY A 281 20.19 20.19 -21.41
C GLY A 281 20.10 19.27 -20.22
N THR A 282 20.13 17.98 -20.46
CA THR A 282 20.08 16.94 -19.40
C THR A 282 21.47 16.36 -19.18
N LYS A 283 21.98 16.45 -17.96
CA LYS A 283 23.28 15.87 -17.56
C LYS A 283 23.04 14.71 -16.59
N GLU A 284 23.78 13.63 -16.77
CA GLU A 284 23.81 12.54 -15.80
C GLU A 284 24.80 12.86 -14.67
N THR A 285 24.34 12.78 -13.44
CA THR A 285 25.13 13.10 -12.25
C THR A 285 24.91 12.01 -11.20
N LEU A 286 25.97 11.66 -10.47
CA LEU A 286 25.86 10.74 -9.32
C LEU A 286 25.30 11.51 -8.13
N ILE A 287 24.18 11.05 -7.61
CA ILE A 287 23.51 11.61 -6.43
C ILE A 287 23.48 10.58 -5.34
N ASP A 288 23.69 11.01 -4.09
CA ASP A 288 23.56 10.19 -2.91
C ASP A 288 22.07 10.00 -2.55
N TYR A 289 21.67 8.76 -2.32
CA TYR A 289 20.33 8.37 -1.94
C TYR A 289 20.33 7.56 -0.65
N ALA A 290 19.44 7.90 0.26
CA ALA A 290 19.08 7.08 1.42
C ALA A 290 17.99 6.08 1.01
N GLU A 291 18.31 4.79 0.98
CA GLU A 291 17.37 3.75 0.53
C GLU A 291 16.47 3.22 1.65
N ASP A 292 16.91 3.30 2.91
CA ASP A 292 16.19 2.75 4.07
C ASP A 292 15.39 3.82 4.84
N PHE A 293 14.12 3.97 4.50
CA PHE A 293 13.19 4.86 5.20
C PHE A 293 12.87 4.41 6.63
N ARG A 294 13.06 3.13 6.96
CA ARG A 294 12.93 2.65 8.35
C ARG A 294 14.05 3.22 9.20
N ARG A 295 15.28 3.30 8.66
CA ARG A 295 16.41 3.93 9.34
C ARG A 295 16.16 5.42 9.54
N ILE A 296 15.71 6.15 8.51
CA ILE A 296 15.33 7.56 8.61
C ILE A 296 14.30 7.75 9.75
N LYS A 297 13.22 6.97 9.73
CA LYS A 297 12.18 7.03 10.78
C LYS A 297 12.71 6.78 12.18
N ARG A 298 13.62 5.83 12.35
CA ARG A 298 14.24 5.51 13.64
C ARG A 298 15.10 6.66 14.15
N LEU A 299 15.89 7.29 13.28
CA LEU A 299 16.74 8.42 13.63
C LEU A 299 15.90 9.63 14.05
N ILE A 300 14.88 9.98 13.27
CA ILE A 300 13.96 11.08 13.63
C ILE A 300 13.29 10.82 14.99
N LYS A 301 12.77 9.61 15.21
CA LYS A 301 12.17 9.27 16.52
C LYS A 301 13.17 9.35 17.67
N ARG A 302 14.43 8.97 17.46
CA ARG A 302 15.49 9.10 18.45
C ARG A 302 15.71 10.56 18.83
N GLU A 303 15.82 11.43 17.83
CA GLU A 303 16.02 12.87 18.08
C GLU A 303 14.84 13.51 18.83
N LEU A 304 13.61 13.17 18.45
CA LEU A 304 12.41 13.63 19.16
C LEU A 304 12.38 13.17 20.63
N LEU A 305 12.83 11.93 20.90
CA LEU A 305 12.93 11.43 22.28
C LEU A 305 14.01 12.18 23.08
N LEU A 306 15.15 12.52 22.46
CA LEU A 306 16.20 13.31 23.09
C LEU A 306 15.70 14.72 23.42
N GLN A 307 15.00 15.36 22.49
CA GLN A 307 14.38 16.68 22.72
C GLN A 307 13.39 16.66 23.89
N LYS A 308 12.52 15.63 23.95
CA LYS A 308 11.55 15.47 25.07
C LYS A 308 12.20 15.22 26.43
N ARG A 309 13.41 14.68 26.47
CA ARG A 309 14.15 14.45 27.71
C ARG A 309 14.96 15.67 28.17
N ALA A 310 15.25 16.57 27.23
CA ALA A 310 15.99 17.79 27.49
C ALA A 310 15.09 19.00 27.85
N ALA A 311 13.78 18.89 27.57
CA ALA A 311 12.74 19.85 27.94
C ALA A 311 12.12 19.51 29.31
#